data_1d20c88a0ff14b698f0f297add5179bc
#
_entry.id   1d20c88a0ff14b698f0f297add5179bc
#
_cell.length_a   1.000
_cell.length_b   1.000
_cell.length_c   1.000
_cell.angle_alpha   90.00
_cell.angle_beta   90.00
_cell.angle_gamma   90.00
#
_symmetry.space_group_name_H-M   'P 1'
#
loop_
_entity.id
_entity.type
_entity.pdbx_description
1 polymer ?
#
loop_
_entity_poly.entity_id
_entity_poly.type
_entity_poly.pdbx_seq_one_letter_code
_entity_poly.pdbx_strand_id
1 'polypeptide(L)'
;MEVIIAFTGHTNIEKCCGLPVPENGNVYDKSAYDRVYNDISMFMEKLSKLKNIPLNNFKIVSGMARGVDEVVAMYAINMNLDLILSIPHSIKWHKDRLPSRKGELRAQAVWYDYILAYPKLTIREVPKGNEFFVNFARNIDMIDISKVVVSYKKYNSSGTDHCIKEAKKRNKYLGNIPDILLEK
;
A
#
# COMPACT_ATOMS: atom_id res chain seq x y z
N MET A 1 -5.65 -22.59 -1.68
CA MET A 1 -5.42 -21.94 -0.36
C MET A 1 -5.27 -20.45 -0.62
N GLU A 2 -6.11 -19.63 -0.02
CA GLU A 2 -6.01 -18.16 -0.15
C GLU A 2 -4.90 -17.60 0.72
N VAL A 3 -4.18 -16.60 0.20
CA VAL A 3 -3.11 -15.91 0.92
C VAL A 3 -3.39 -14.41 0.93
N ILE A 4 -3.55 -13.85 2.12
CA ILE A 4 -3.73 -12.41 2.32
C ILE A 4 -2.36 -11.77 2.50
N ILE A 5 -2.03 -10.81 1.62
CA ILE A 5 -0.77 -10.09 1.63
C ILE A 5 -1.01 -8.59 1.78
N ALA A 6 -0.42 -7.98 2.80
CA ALA A 6 -0.47 -6.54 3.00
C ALA A 6 0.78 -5.86 2.45
N PHE A 7 0.56 -4.70 1.84
CA PHE A 7 1.62 -3.86 1.33
C PHE A 7 1.69 -2.55 2.12
N THR A 8 2.91 -2.05 2.31
CA THR A 8 3.16 -0.74 2.90
C THR A 8 4.31 -0.06 2.17
N GLY A 9 4.25 1.24 2.04
CA GLY A 9 5.32 1.97 1.36
C GLY A 9 5.20 3.49 1.50
N HIS A 10 5.99 4.17 0.69
CA HIS A 10 6.05 5.62 0.70
C HIS A 10 4.86 6.28 0.01
N THR A 11 4.46 7.43 0.52
CA THR A 11 3.44 8.30 -0.10
C THR A 11 3.97 9.00 -1.35
N ASN A 12 5.28 9.21 -1.46
CA ASN A 12 5.93 9.87 -2.60
C ASN A 12 6.75 8.84 -3.39
N ILE A 13 6.13 8.23 -4.39
CA ILE A 13 6.80 7.25 -5.26
C ILE A 13 7.83 7.90 -6.18
N GLU A 14 7.63 9.17 -6.54
CA GLU A 14 8.56 9.96 -7.33
C GLU A 14 9.93 10.04 -6.62
N LYS A 15 9.91 10.39 -5.34
CA LYS A 15 11.13 10.42 -4.53
C LYS A 15 11.81 9.05 -4.43
N CYS A 16 11.03 7.95 -4.41
CA CYS A 16 11.59 6.59 -4.47
C CYS A 16 12.36 6.33 -5.76
N CYS A 17 11.97 6.99 -6.85
CA CYS A 17 12.56 6.85 -8.16
C CYS A 17 13.64 7.90 -8.46
N GLY A 18 13.93 8.82 -7.53
CA GLY A 18 14.86 9.94 -7.75
C GLY A 18 14.29 11.02 -8.66
N LEU A 19 12.98 11.10 -8.79
CA LEU A 19 12.27 12.07 -9.62
C LEU A 19 11.71 13.22 -8.80
N PRO A 20 11.53 14.42 -9.40
CA PRO A 20 10.85 15.50 -8.73
C PRO A 20 9.40 15.14 -8.42
N VAL A 21 8.92 15.61 -7.28
CA VAL A 21 7.53 15.42 -6.88
C VAL A 21 6.67 16.42 -7.63
N PRO A 22 5.57 16.00 -8.31
CA PRO A 22 4.69 16.92 -9.01
C PRO A 22 4.08 17.96 -8.05
N GLU A 23 4.03 19.23 -8.48
CA GLU A 23 3.41 20.30 -7.71
C GLU A 23 1.92 20.04 -7.45
N ASN A 24 1.26 19.44 -8.44
CA ASN A 24 -0.12 18.98 -8.30
C ASN A 24 -0.16 17.57 -7.66
N GLY A 25 -0.51 17.51 -6.39
CA GLY A 25 -0.64 16.25 -5.65
C GLY A 25 -1.74 15.29 -6.15
N ASN A 26 -2.51 15.67 -7.18
CA ASN A 26 -3.56 14.84 -7.78
C ASN A 26 -3.10 14.02 -8.98
N VAL A 27 -1.81 14.02 -9.27
CA VAL A 27 -1.21 13.24 -10.36
C VAL A 27 0.06 12.54 -9.87
N TYR A 28 0.47 11.52 -10.58
CA TYR A 28 1.77 10.88 -10.44
C TYR A 28 2.67 11.21 -11.64
N ASP A 29 3.98 11.25 -11.41
CA ASP A 29 4.91 11.08 -12.50
C ASP A 29 4.72 9.67 -13.10
N LYS A 30 4.51 9.61 -14.42
CA LYS A 30 4.21 8.35 -15.10
C LYS A 30 5.34 7.34 -14.96
N SER A 31 6.58 7.77 -15.05
CA SER A 31 7.75 6.88 -14.96
C SER A 31 7.90 6.29 -13.55
N ALA A 32 7.61 7.11 -12.51
CA ALA A 32 7.61 6.65 -11.13
C ALA A 32 6.50 5.63 -10.88
N TYR A 33 5.30 5.91 -11.38
CA TYR A 33 4.16 5.00 -11.26
C TYR A 33 4.46 3.66 -11.95
N ASP A 34 4.84 3.71 -13.22
CA ASP A 34 5.13 2.51 -14.02
C ASP A 34 6.22 1.65 -13.37
N ARG A 35 7.28 2.30 -12.84
CA ARG A 35 8.35 1.58 -12.15
C ARG A 35 7.87 0.84 -10.91
N VAL A 36 7.14 1.53 -10.03
CA VAL A 36 6.64 0.90 -8.79
C VAL A 36 5.62 -0.19 -9.12
N TYR A 37 4.75 0.04 -10.10
CA TYR A 37 3.79 -0.95 -10.58
C TYR A 37 4.48 -2.21 -11.12
N ASN A 38 5.49 -2.04 -11.96
CA ASN A 38 6.24 -3.17 -12.52
C ASN A 38 7.00 -3.94 -11.44
N ASP A 39 7.63 -3.25 -10.48
CA ASP A 39 8.31 -3.90 -9.36
C ASP A 39 7.32 -4.74 -8.52
N ILE A 40 6.11 -4.24 -8.27
CA ILE A 40 5.05 -4.99 -7.58
C ILE A 40 4.63 -6.21 -8.41
N SER A 41 4.43 -6.06 -9.71
CA SER A 41 4.07 -7.15 -10.62
C SER A 41 5.13 -8.25 -10.62
N MET A 42 6.39 -7.90 -10.81
CA MET A 42 7.52 -8.84 -10.80
C MET A 42 7.64 -9.57 -9.45
N PHE A 43 7.47 -8.83 -8.35
CA PHE A 43 7.45 -9.44 -7.01
C PHE A 43 6.33 -10.47 -6.86
N MET A 44 5.11 -10.13 -7.26
CA MET A 44 3.96 -11.03 -7.15
C MET A 44 4.10 -12.27 -8.02
N GLU A 45 4.65 -12.13 -9.22
CA GLU A 45 4.98 -13.26 -10.09
C GLU A 45 6.05 -14.17 -9.47
N LYS A 46 7.14 -13.57 -8.95
CA LYS A 46 8.22 -14.31 -8.25
C LYS A 46 7.66 -15.06 -7.05
N LEU A 47 6.81 -14.41 -6.25
CA LEU A 47 6.17 -15.01 -5.08
C LEU A 47 5.22 -16.15 -5.46
N SER A 48 4.39 -15.95 -6.48
CA SER A 48 3.47 -16.95 -7.01
C SER A 48 4.21 -18.23 -7.44
N LYS A 49 5.27 -18.07 -8.23
CA LYS A 49 6.12 -19.18 -8.68
C LYS A 49 6.82 -19.88 -7.51
N LEU A 50 7.46 -19.11 -6.62
CA LEU A 50 8.20 -19.65 -5.47
C LEU A 50 7.34 -20.44 -4.50
N LYS A 51 6.10 -20.00 -4.29
CA LYS A 51 5.15 -20.66 -3.38
C LYS A 51 4.23 -21.65 -4.07
N ASN A 52 4.30 -21.77 -5.39
CA ASN A 52 3.36 -22.55 -6.21
C ASN A 52 1.89 -22.22 -5.91
N ILE A 53 1.60 -20.91 -5.81
CA ILE A 53 0.26 -20.37 -5.52
C ILE A 53 -0.17 -19.52 -6.71
N PRO A 54 -1.26 -19.84 -7.41
CA PRO A 54 -1.79 -19.01 -8.50
C PRO A 54 -2.08 -17.58 -8.05
N LEU A 55 -1.84 -16.58 -8.92
CA LEU A 55 -2.02 -15.18 -8.59
C LEU A 55 -3.43 -14.85 -8.08
N ASN A 56 -4.46 -15.48 -8.65
CA ASN A 56 -5.85 -15.28 -8.24
C ASN A 56 -6.20 -15.83 -6.85
N ASN A 57 -5.29 -16.54 -6.20
CA ASN A 57 -5.42 -16.97 -4.81
C ASN A 57 -4.83 -15.98 -3.81
N PHE A 58 -4.26 -14.87 -4.28
CA PHE A 58 -3.82 -13.78 -3.41
C PHE A 58 -4.94 -12.76 -3.24
N LYS A 59 -5.13 -12.32 -1.99
CA LYS A 59 -5.93 -11.16 -1.63
C LYS A 59 -4.99 -10.04 -1.21
N ILE A 60 -5.17 -8.87 -1.77
CA ILE A 60 -4.29 -7.73 -1.56
C ILE A 60 -4.88 -6.81 -0.49
N VAL A 61 -4.05 -6.40 0.47
CA VAL A 61 -4.43 -5.42 1.50
C VAL A 61 -3.66 -4.13 1.27
N SER A 62 -4.38 -3.03 1.17
CA SER A 62 -3.85 -1.68 1.03
C SER A 62 -4.41 -0.75 2.10
N GLY A 63 -3.58 0.17 2.59
CA GLY A 63 -3.99 1.22 3.51
C GLY A 63 -4.58 2.45 2.84
N MET A 64 -4.67 2.44 1.53
CA MET A 64 -5.28 3.50 0.72
C MET A 64 -4.68 4.89 0.91
N ALA A 65 -3.42 5.00 1.32
CA ALA A 65 -2.68 6.24 1.23
C ALA A 65 -2.22 6.50 -0.21
N ARG A 66 -1.97 7.77 -0.56
CA ARG A 66 -1.29 8.10 -1.82
C ARG A 66 0.05 7.36 -1.90
N GLY A 67 0.50 7.02 -3.08
CA GLY A 67 1.79 6.38 -3.30
C GLY A 67 1.69 4.86 -3.42
N VAL A 68 2.57 4.14 -2.75
CA VAL A 68 2.68 2.67 -2.90
C VAL A 68 1.36 1.96 -2.58
N ASP A 69 0.64 2.39 -1.54
CA ASP A 69 -0.64 1.79 -1.16
C ASP A 69 -1.67 1.86 -2.30
N GLU A 70 -1.70 3.00 -3.01
CA GLU A 70 -2.60 3.19 -4.15
C GLU A 70 -2.16 2.42 -5.39
N VAL A 71 -0.84 2.40 -5.70
CA VAL A 71 -0.30 1.61 -6.82
C VAL A 71 -0.62 0.13 -6.63
N VAL A 72 -0.52 -0.37 -5.42
CA VAL A 72 -0.89 -1.75 -5.06
C VAL A 72 -2.38 -2.01 -5.24
N ALA A 73 -3.24 -1.07 -4.87
CA ALA A 73 -4.68 -1.18 -5.10
C ALA A 73 -4.99 -1.24 -6.61
N MET A 74 -4.34 -0.39 -7.40
CA MET A 74 -4.48 -0.41 -8.86
C MET A 74 -3.94 -1.70 -9.48
N TYR A 75 -2.84 -2.25 -8.95
CA TYR A 75 -2.36 -3.57 -9.36
C TYR A 75 -3.42 -4.66 -9.12
N ALA A 76 -4.03 -4.68 -7.92
CA ALA A 76 -5.08 -5.66 -7.61
C ALA A 76 -6.28 -5.55 -8.56
N ILE A 77 -6.71 -4.33 -8.88
CA ILE A 77 -7.80 -4.07 -9.84
C ILE A 77 -7.44 -4.58 -11.23
N ASN A 78 -6.28 -4.21 -11.76
CA ASN A 78 -5.84 -4.58 -13.11
C ASN A 78 -5.65 -6.10 -13.27
N MET A 79 -5.22 -6.77 -12.19
CA MET A 79 -5.06 -8.23 -12.15
C MET A 79 -6.34 -8.96 -11.73
N ASN A 80 -7.45 -8.24 -11.54
CA ASN A 80 -8.74 -8.79 -11.14
C ASN A 80 -8.69 -9.62 -9.83
N LEU A 81 -7.87 -9.19 -8.87
CA LEU A 81 -7.68 -9.82 -7.56
C LEU A 81 -8.64 -9.24 -6.52
N ASP A 82 -8.91 -9.99 -5.46
CA ASP A 82 -9.63 -9.46 -4.30
C ASP A 82 -8.79 -8.36 -3.62
N LEU A 83 -9.42 -7.21 -3.38
CA LEU A 83 -8.81 -6.06 -2.74
C LEU A 83 -9.47 -5.76 -1.39
N ILE A 84 -8.68 -5.65 -0.36
CA ILE A 84 -9.11 -5.23 0.98
C ILE A 84 -8.49 -3.87 1.27
N LEU A 85 -9.31 -2.86 1.50
CA LEU A 85 -8.85 -1.57 1.98
C LEU A 85 -9.02 -1.48 3.49
N SER A 86 -7.94 -1.21 4.20
CA SER A 86 -7.98 -0.82 5.60
C SER A 86 -7.92 0.70 5.67
N ILE A 87 -9.04 1.33 6.02
CA ILE A 87 -9.22 2.78 5.99
C ILE A 87 -9.17 3.32 7.42
N PRO A 88 -8.35 4.34 7.69
CA PRO A 88 -8.32 4.97 9.01
C PRO A 88 -9.62 5.71 9.26
N HIS A 89 -10.28 5.45 10.38
CA HIS A 89 -11.52 6.02 10.88
C HIS A 89 -12.73 5.68 9.97
N SER A 90 -12.92 6.41 8.85
CA SER A 90 -13.99 6.18 7.88
C SER A 90 -13.58 6.68 6.50
N ILE A 91 -14.27 6.20 5.46
CA ILE A 91 -14.06 6.67 4.07
C ILE A 91 -14.21 8.18 4.01
N LYS A 92 -15.31 8.72 4.59
CA LYS A 92 -15.56 10.16 4.59
C LYS A 92 -14.41 10.93 5.23
N TRP A 93 -14.03 10.54 6.45
CA TRP A 93 -12.92 11.18 7.16
C TRP A 93 -11.62 11.14 6.37
N HIS A 94 -11.31 9.99 5.75
CA HIS A 94 -10.08 9.81 4.99
C HIS A 94 -10.08 10.65 3.71
N LYS A 95 -11.22 10.77 3.03
CA LYS A 95 -11.38 11.63 1.84
C LYS A 95 -11.30 13.11 2.18
N ASP A 96 -11.93 13.52 3.28
CA ASP A 96 -12.04 14.92 3.69
C ASP A 96 -10.75 15.45 4.32
N ARG A 97 -9.83 14.56 4.72
CA ARG A 97 -8.57 14.95 5.35
C ARG A 97 -7.65 15.57 4.32
N LEU A 98 -7.63 16.89 4.29
CA LEU A 98 -6.66 17.68 3.53
C LEU A 98 -5.26 17.51 4.15
N PRO A 99 -4.19 17.71 3.36
CA PRO A 99 -2.84 17.70 3.89
C PRO A 99 -2.75 18.71 5.03
N SER A 100 -2.39 18.23 6.21
CA SER A 100 -2.34 19.05 7.42
C SER A 100 -1.12 19.94 7.48
N ARG A 101 -0.18 19.80 6.54
CA ARG A 101 1.09 20.52 6.55
C ARG A 101 1.35 21.20 5.21
N LYS A 102 1.76 22.47 5.26
CA LYS A 102 2.19 23.24 4.08
C LYS A 102 3.31 22.49 3.34
N GLY A 103 3.14 22.29 2.04
CA GLY A 103 4.15 21.70 1.16
C GLY A 103 4.20 20.18 1.13
N GLU A 104 3.39 19.45 1.91
CA GLU A 104 3.26 18.01 1.78
C GLU A 104 2.18 17.67 0.75
N LEU A 105 2.48 16.70 -0.11
CA LEU A 105 1.48 16.11 -1.00
C LEU A 105 0.37 15.48 -0.15
N ARG A 106 -0.84 15.56 -0.68
CA ARG A 106 -1.98 14.89 -0.05
C ARG A 106 -1.65 13.42 0.17
N ALA A 107 -1.83 12.96 1.41
CA ALA A 107 -1.69 11.54 1.73
C ALA A 107 -2.82 10.69 1.14
N GLN A 108 -3.81 11.33 0.50
CA GLN A 108 -4.94 10.68 -0.13
C GLN A 108 -4.57 10.11 -1.50
N ALA A 109 -5.14 8.98 -1.83
CA ALA A 109 -5.04 8.35 -3.12
C ALA A 109 -5.58 9.27 -4.24
N VAL A 110 -4.91 9.26 -5.38
CA VAL A 110 -5.27 10.07 -6.55
C VAL A 110 -6.55 9.55 -7.20
N TRP A 111 -6.72 8.21 -7.22
CA TRP A 111 -7.85 7.53 -7.87
C TRP A 111 -8.85 6.94 -6.87
N TYR A 112 -9.08 7.65 -5.77
CA TYR A 112 -9.87 7.15 -4.64
C TYR A 112 -11.25 6.63 -5.06
N ASP A 113 -12.01 7.44 -5.80
CA ASP A 113 -13.37 7.08 -6.22
C ASP A 113 -13.38 5.92 -7.21
N TYR A 114 -12.39 5.86 -8.10
CA TYR A 114 -12.24 4.75 -9.04
C TYR A 114 -12.00 3.43 -8.29
N ILE A 115 -11.14 3.45 -7.29
CA ILE A 115 -10.83 2.25 -6.49
C ILE A 115 -12.05 1.82 -5.66
N LEU A 116 -12.81 2.78 -5.11
CA LEU A 116 -14.03 2.46 -4.35
C LEU A 116 -15.13 1.82 -5.19
N ALA A 117 -15.12 2.03 -6.50
CA ALA A 117 -16.07 1.41 -7.42
C ALA A 117 -15.71 -0.04 -7.82
N TYR A 118 -14.60 -0.57 -7.34
CA TYR A 118 -14.14 -1.89 -7.73
C TYR A 118 -15.04 -3.02 -7.18
N PRO A 119 -15.56 -3.95 -8.04
CA PRO A 119 -16.54 -4.96 -7.59
C PRO A 119 -16.04 -5.99 -6.58
N LYS A 120 -14.72 -6.28 -6.58
CA LYS A 120 -14.08 -7.23 -5.64
C LYS A 120 -13.41 -6.51 -4.46
N LEU A 121 -13.98 -5.38 -4.05
CA LEU A 121 -13.48 -4.59 -2.94
C LEU A 121 -14.17 -4.97 -1.63
N THR A 122 -13.37 -5.16 -0.60
CA THR A 122 -13.80 -5.20 0.80
C THR A 122 -13.24 -3.99 1.54
N ILE A 123 -14.07 -3.25 2.23
CA ILE A 123 -13.67 -2.08 3.01
C ILE A 123 -13.72 -2.41 4.50
N ARG A 124 -12.65 -2.07 5.20
CA ARG A 124 -12.52 -2.15 6.65
C ARG A 124 -12.25 -0.76 7.20
N GLU A 125 -13.22 -0.17 7.84
CA GLU A 125 -13.06 1.09 8.57
C GLU A 125 -12.51 0.78 9.96
N VAL A 126 -11.30 1.27 10.24
CA VAL A 126 -10.63 1.06 11.52
C VAL A 126 -11.13 2.11 12.51
N PRO A 127 -11.74 1.71 13.64
CA PRO A 127 -12.33 2.63 14.60
C PRO A 127 -11.36 3.69 15.09
N LYS A 128 -11.91 4.84 15.45
CA LYS A 128 -11.19 6.01 15.95
C LYS A 128 -10.46 5.67 17.25
N GLY A 129 -9.11 5.57 17.15
CA GLY A 129 -8.26 5.79 18.30
C GLY A 129 -7.98 7.30 18.46
N ASN A 130 -6.96 7.68 19.23
CA ASN A 130 -6.44 9.04 19.24
C ASN A 130 -6.08 9.44 17.80
N GLU A 131 -6.52 10.62 17.31
CA GLU A 131 -6.34 11.08 15.92
C GLU A 131 -4.88 11.05 15.44
N PHE A 132 -3.92 11.24 16.34
CA PHE A 132 -2.49 11.12 16.04
C PHE A 132 -2.06 9.70 15.67
N PHE A 133 -2.78 8.68 16.12
CA PHE A 133 -2.41 7.27 15.96
C PHE A 133 -3.32 6.49 15.02
N VAL A 134 -4.32 7.14 14.41
CA VAL A 134 -5.29 6.44 13.55
C VAL A 134 -4.64 5.72 12.37
N ASN A 135 -3.58 6.30 11.79
CA ASN A 135 -2.82 5.63 10.73
C ASN A 135 -2.02 4.42 11.25
N PHE A 136 -1.58 4.46 12.50
CA PHE A 136 -0.91 3.32 13.14
C PHE A 136 -1.91 2.21 13.48
N ALA A 137 -3.11 2.56 13.93
CA ALA A 137 -4.19 1.59 14.11
C ALA A 137 -4.56 0.89 12.80
N ARG A 138 -4.68 1.64 11.70
CA ARG A 138 -4.87 1.10 10.36
C ARG A 138 -3.73 0.13 9.96
N ASN A 139 -2.47 0.49 10.21
CA ASN A 139 -1.34 -0.39 9.92
C ASN A 139 -1.43 -1.71 10.72
N ILE A 140 -1.85 -1.65 11.99
CA ILE A 140 -2.06 -2.85 12.79
C ILE A 140 -3.17 -3.73 12.20
N ASP A 141 -4.33 -3.15 11.83
CA ASP A 141 -5.42 -3.89 11.17
C ASP A 141 -4.93 -4.61 9.91
N MET A 142 -4.18 -3.91 9.04
CA MET A 142 -3.59 -4.52 7.83
C MET A 142 -2.70 -5.73 8.17
N ILE A 143 -1.86 -5.60 9.21
CA ILE A 143 -0.96 -6.66 9.63
C ILE A 143 -1.75 -7.84 10.21
N ASP A 144 -2.75 -7.56 11.05
CA ASP A 144 -3.49 -8.60 11.76
C ASP A 144 -4.27 -9.50 10.81
N ILE A 145 -4.90 -8.95 9.78
CA ILE A 145 -5.65 -9.71 8.79
C ILE A 145 -4.78 -10.41 7.72
N SER A 146 -3.52 -10.00 7.55
CA SER A 146 -2.63 -10.57 6.55
C SER A 146 -1.82 -11.76 7.08
N LYS A 147 -1.46 -12.69 6.19
CA LYS A 147 -0.45 -13.71 6.44
C LYS A 147 0.97 -13.17 6.28
N VAL A 148 1.14 -12.27 5.34
CA VAL A 148 2.42 -11.73 4.92
C VAL A 148 2.31 -10.22 4.77
N VAL A 149 3.36 -9.51 5.19
CA VAL A 149 3.52 -8.07 4.98
C VAL A 149 4.79 -7.83 4.19
N VAL A 150 4.70 -7.04 3.14
CA VAL A 150 5.82 -6.59 2.33
C VAL A 150 5.88 -5.08 2.29
N SER A 151 7.08 -4.54 2.11
CA SER A 151 7.27 -3.10 1.97
C SER A 151 7.85 -2.72 0.61
N TYR A 152 7.58 -1.49 0.20
CA TYR A 152 8.32 -0.80 -0.85
C TYR A 152 8.95 0.45 -0.24
N LYS A 153 10.22 0.33 0.17
CA LYS A 153 10.91 1.34 0.95
C LYS A 153 12.27 1.67 0.35
N LYS A 154 12.56 2.95 0.13
CA LYS A 154 13.84 3.48 -0.35
C LYS A 154 14.49 4.47 0.62
N TYR A 155 13.70 5.05 1.54
CA TYR A 155 14.19 6.02 2.55
C TYR A 155 13.39 5.87 3.86
N ASN A 156 13.78 6.57 4.91
CA ASN A 156 13.07 6.48 6.19
C ASN A 156 11.69 7.16 6.13
N SER A 157 10.69 6.48 6.68
CA SER A 157 9.29 6.94 6.72
C SER A 157 8.62 6.40 7.97
N SER A 158 8.14 7.28 8.83
CA SER A 158 7.55 6.90 10.11
C SER A 158 6.41 5.87 9.99
N GLY A 159 5.51 6.06 9.02
CA GLY A 159 4.38 5.15 8.78
C GLY A 159 4.82 3.76 8.30
N THR A 160 5.69 3.73 7.28
CA THR A 160 6.24 2.49 6.72
C THR A 160 7.10 1.76 7.74
N ASP A 161 7.97 2.50 8.46
CA ASP A 161 8.84 1.92 9.49
C ASP A 161 8.05 1.35 10.66
N HIS A 162 6.97 2.02 11.09
CA HIS A 162 6.06 1.47 12.08
C HIS A 162 5.43 0.16 11.60
N CYS A 163 4.92 0.10 10.38
CA CYS A 163 4.31 -1.10 9.82
C CYS A 163 5.32 -2.26 9.75
N ILE A 164 6.54 -2.01 9.26
CA ILE A 164 7.61 -3.02 9.21
C ILE A 164 7.95 -3.54 10.62
N LYS A 165 8.12 -2.64 11.59
CA LYS A 165 8.44 -3.00 12.98
C LYS A 165 7.36 -3.90 13.58
N GLU A 166 6.09 -3.52 13.43
CA GLU A 166 4.97 -4.28 13.96
C GLU A 166 4.77 -5.63 13.24
N ALA A 167 5.00 -5.69 11.94
CA ALA A 167 4.97 -6.94 11.17
C ALA A 167 6.09 -7.90 11.59
N LYS A 168 7.30 -7.40 11.84
CA LYS A 168 8.42 -8.19 12.36
C LYS A 168 8.12 -8.78 13.73
N LYS A 169 7.54 -8.02 14.65
CA LYS A 169 7.13 -8.51 15.97
C LYS A 169 6.13 -9.68 15.90
N ARG A 170 5.34 -9.74 14.83
CA ARG A 170 4.33 -10.78 14.60
C ARG A 170 4.80 -11.91 13.66
N ASN A 171 6.08 -11.91 13.26
CA ASN A 171 6.68 -12.86 12.31
C ASN A 171 5.95 -12.89 10.95
N LYS A 172 5.43 -11.74 10.50
CA LYS A 172 4.69 -11.61 9.25
C LYS A 172 5.45 -10.84 8.15
N TYR A 173 6.57 -10.21 8.47
CA TYR A 173 7.34 -9.42 7.52
C TYR A 173 8.16 -10.30 6.57
N LEU A 174 7.89 -10.22 5.27
CA LEU A 174 8.63 -11.00 4.26
C LEU A 174 9.89 -10.28 3.78
N GLY A 175 9.82 -8.96 3.57
CA GLY A 175 10.96 -8.18 3.09
C GLY A 175 10.55 -6.91 2.36
N ASN A 176 11.56 -6.25 1.79
CA ASN A 176 11.39 -5.04 0.98
C ASN A 176 11.45 -5.41 -0.50
N ILE A 177 10.45 -5.04 -1.28
CA ILE A 177 10.34 -5.44 -2.70
C ILE A 177 11.58 -5.09 -3.52
N PRO A 178 12.12 -3.86 -3.47
CA PRO A 178 13.35 -3.55 -4.18
C PRO A 178 14.53 -4.47 -3.86
N ASP A 179 14.67 -4.87 -2.61
CA ASP A 179 15.79 -5.75 -2.18
C ASP A 179 15.54 -7.18 -2.68
N ILE A 180 14.32 -7.70 -2.54
CA ILE A 180 13.92 -9.03 -3.02
C ILE A 180 14.11 -9.20 -4.53
N LEU A 181 13.90 -8.13 -5.30
CA LEU A 181 14.07 -8.16 -6.76
C LEU A 181 15.54 -8.11 -7.19
N LEU A 182 16.44 -7.59 -6.35
CA LEU A 182 17.88 -7.58 -6.60
C LEU A 182 18.56 -8.92 -6.29
N GLU A 183 17.95 -9.75 -5.44
CA GLU A 183 18.43 -11.10 -5.14
C GLU A 183 18.19 -12.01 -6.37
N LYS A 184 19.32 -12.40 -7.02
CA LYS A 184 19.33 -13.30 -8.19
C LYS A 184 19.20 -14.76 -7.79
#